data_85e4c9855e64c006acd883f31baaa168
#
_entry.id   85e4c9855e64c006acd883f31baaa168
#
_cell.length_a   1.000
_cell.length_b   1.000
_cell.length_c   1.000
_cell.angle_alpha   90.00
_cell.angle_beta   90.00
_cell.angle_gamma   90.00
#
_symmetry.space_group_name_H-M   'P 1'
#
loop_
_entity.id
_entity.type
_entity.pdbx_description
1 polymer ?
#
loop_
_entity_poly.entity_id
_entity_poly.type
_entity_poly.pdbx_seq_one_letter_code
_entity_poly.pdbx_strand_id
1 'polypeptide(L)'
;MIKHVLIFFIPLSLFCKTTFITPMEYASQLYKNPRGIGCHNCHGEKGEGKIVARYMHKNKPKVFMGPAINNMPYYKFYNTLNRRNRGMPRYFLTKKEIEALYLYLHENDKKTTTKKVPHAK
;
A
#
# COMPACT_ATOMS: atom_id res chain seq x y z
N MET A 1 40.30 49.14 -32.53
CA MET A 1 40.53 47.84 -31.90
C MET A 1 39.27 47.46 -31.14
N ILE A 2 38.43 46.61 -31.74
CA ILE A 2 37.17 46.19 -31.17
C ILE A 2 37.46 44.88 -30.44
N LYS A 3 37.39 44.88 -29.12
CA LYS A 3 37.53 43.70 -28.28
C LYS A 3 36.18 42.93 -28.34
N HIS A 4 36.18 41.78 -29.01
CA HIS A 4 35.05 40.86 -28.99
C HIS A 4 34.96 40.22 -27.64
N VAL A 5 33.98 40.64 -26.81
CA VAL A 5 33.58 39.94 -25.59
C VAL A 5 32.70 38.77 -26.04
N LEU A 6 33.30 37.58 -26.01
CA LEU A 6 32.61 36.30 -26.27
C LEU A 6 31.81 35.95 -25.03
N ILE A 7 30.51 36.31 -25.00
CA ILE A 7 29.60 35.90 -23.94
C ILE A 7 29.30 34.41 -24.16
N PHE A 8 29.89 33.57 -23.33
CA PHE A 8 29.68 32.15 -23.29
C PHE A 8 28.30 31.91 -22.65
N PHE A 9 27.28 31.72 -23.49
CA PHE A 9 25.96 31.34 -23.05
C PHE A 9 26.01 29.87 -22.62
N ILE A 10 26.15 29.62 -21.31
CA ILE A 10 26.03 28.27 -20.73
C ILE A 10 24.52 27.97 -20.66
N PRO A 11 23.98 26.99 -21.40
CA PRO A 11 22.61 26.54 -21.20
C PRO A 11 22.53 25.88 -19.83
N LEU A 12 21.90 26.54 -18.86
CA LEU A 12 21.53 25.97 -17.59
C LEU A 12 20.44 24.92 -17.86
N SER A 13 20.89 23.69 -18.15
CA SER A 13 20.01 22.55 -18.25
C SER A 13 19.34 22.35 -16.90
N LEU A 14 18.09 22.80 -16.78
CA LEU A 14 17.24 22.44 -15.65
C LEU A 14 17.09 20.91 -15.68
N PHE A 15 17.88 20.23 -14.86
CA PHE A 15 17.63 18.84 -14.50
C PHE A 15 16.33 18.79 -13.69
N CYS A 16 15.20 18.75 -14.36
CA CYS A 16 13.93 18.39 -13.77
C CYS A 16 14.05 16.92 -13.35
N LYS A 17 14.44 16.66 -12.10
CA LYS A 17 14.31 15.34 -11.50
C LYS A 17 12.82 15.06 -11.40
N THR A 18 12.27 14.36 -12.37
CA THR A 18 10.95 13.76 -12.26
C THR A 18 11.07 12.67 -11.21
N THR A 19 10.74 13.01 -9.98
CA THR A 19 10.58 12.04 -8.89
C THR A 19 9.34 11.23 -9.20
N PHE A 20 9.50 10.15 -9.97
CA PHE A 20 8.42 9.18 -10.14
C PHE A 20 8.22 8.49 -8.78
N ILE A 21 6.97 8.50 -8.32
CA ILE A 21 6.56 7.70 -7.17
C ILE A 21 6.87 6.22 -7.44
N THR A 22 7.50 5.57 -6.50
CA THR A 22 7.79 4.13 -6.62
C THR A 22 6.50 3.31 -6.55
N PRO A 23 6.45 2.11 -7.16
CA PRO A 23 5.28 1.24 -7.06
C PRO A 23 4.87 0.92 -5.61
N MET A 24 5.83 0.84 -4.70
CA MET A 24 5.59 0.58 -3.29
C MET A 24 5.00 1.80 -2.56
N GLU A 25 5.50 2.99 -2.85
CA GLU A 25 4.91 4.25 -2.34
C GLU A 25 3.48 4.45 -2.85
N TYR A 26 3.26 4.19 -4.14
CA TYR A 26 1.92 4.22 -4.71
C TYR A 26 0.98 3.25 -3.99
N ALA A 27 1.40 2.01 -3.79
CA ALA A 27 0.61 1.00 -3.10
C ALA A 27 0.34 1.36 -1.64
N SER A 28 1.33 1.94 -0.94
CA SER A 28 1.16 2.47 0.42
C SER A 28 0.13 3.59 0.48
N GLN A 29 0.20 4.55 -0.45
CA GLN A 29 -0.78 5.63 -0.53
C GLN A 29 -2.18 5.10 -0.88
N LEU A 30 -2.27 4.15 -1.80
CA LEU A 30 -3.53 3.50 -2.17
C LEU A 30 -4.14 2.74 -0.98
N TYR A 31 -3.34 2.08 -0.15
CA TYR A 31 -3.79 1.40 1.06
C TYR A 31 -4.38 2.38 2.08
N LYS A 32 -3.78 3.56 2.20
CA LYS A 32 -4.25 4.62 3.09
C LYS A 32 -5.43 5.41 2.53
N ASN A 33 -5.51 5.56 1.22
CA ASN A 33 -6.58 6.28 0.54
C ASN A 33 -6.94 5.63 -0.81
N PRO A 34 -7.76 4.57 -0.81
CA PRO A 34 -8.21 3.89 -2.03
C PRO A 34 -9.41 4.62 -2.68
N ARG A 35 -9.38 5.94 -2.74
CA ARG A 35 -10.51 6.80 -3.14
C ARG A 35 -11.74 6.66 -2.23
N GLY A 36 -11.47 6.54 -0.93
CA GLY A 36 -12.48 6.39 0.11
C GLY A 36 -11.85 6.10 1.46
N ILE A 37 -12.56 5.39 2.31
CA ILE A 37 -12.06 5.01 3.64
C ILE A 37 -10.81 4.14 3.50
N GLY A 38 -9.71 4.54 4.14
CA GLY A 38 -8.46 3.81 4.08
C GLY A 38 -8.55 2.39 4.67
N CYS A 39 -7.92 1.45 4.02
CA CYS A 39 -7.89 0.04 4.44
C CYS A 39 -7.29 -0.11 5.84
N HIS A 40 -6.25 0.69 6.16
CA HIS A 40 -5.56 0.72 7.45
C HIS A 40 -6.46 1.05 8.63
N ASN A 41 -7.57 1.75 8.43
CA ASN A 41 -8.51 2.10 9.50
C ASN A 41 -9.19 0.87 10.10
N CYS A 42 -9.40 -0.17 9.31
CA CYS A 42 -10.03 -1.42 9.75
C CYS A 42 -9.04 -2.59 9.81
N HIS A 43 -8.10 -2.66 8.88
CA HIS A 43 -7.20 -3.82 8.75
C HIS A 43 -5.82 -3.63 9.41
N GLY A 44 -5.56 -2.45 10.02
CA GLY A 44 -4.26 -2.12 10.63
C GLY A 44 -3.27 -1.56 9.61
N GLU A 45 -2.14 -1.04 10.07
CA GLU A 45 -1.16 -0.34 9.23
C GLU A 45 -0.47 -1.27 8.21
N LYS A 46 -0.35 -2.55 8.56
CA LYS A 46 0.30 -3.60 7.73
C LYS A 46 -0.65 -4.75 7.38
N GLY A 47 -1.96 -4.53 7.51
CA GLY A 47 -2.95 -5.56 7.23
C GLY A 47 -3.05 -6.66 8.29
N GLU A 48 -2.57 -6.42 9.51
CA GLU A 48 -2.53 -7.35 10.64
C GLU A 48 -3.89 -7.56 11.32
N GLY A 49 -4.87 -6.75 10.96
CA GLY A 49 -6.17 -6.70 11.61
C GLY A 49 -6.23 -5.71 12.77
N LYS A 50 -7.42 -5.17 13.04
CA LYS A 50 -7.61 -4.14 14.06
C LYS A 50 -9.01 -4.17 14.64
N ILE A 51 -9.12 -3.91 15.94
CA ILE A 51 -10.42 -3.63 16.56
C ILE A 51 -10.88 -2.24 16.10
N VAL A 52 -12.03 -2.19 15.44
CA VAL A 52 -12.63 -0.97 14.91
C VAL A 52 -13.56 -0.33 15.91
N ALA A 53 -14.40 -1.14 16.56
CA ALA A 53 -15.37 -0.66 17.55
C ALA A 53 -15.70 -1.72 18.60
N ARG A 54 -16.04 -1.24 19.80
CA ARG A 54 -16.65 -2.02 20.86
C ARG A 54 -18.05 -1.47 21.10
N TYR A 55 -19.05 -2.34 21.15
CA TYR A 55 -20.45 -1.92 21.32
C TYR A 55 -21.25 -2.94 22.14
N MET A 56 -22.39 -2.49 22.68
CA MET A 56 -23.31 -3.37 23.37
C MET A 56 -24.41 -3.83 22.40
N HIS A 57 -24.68 -5.12 22.37
CA HIS A 57 -25.79 -5.70 21.64
C HIS A 57 -26.54 -6.68 22.53
N LYS A 58 -27.84 -6.43 22.76
CA LYS A 58 -28.70 -7.22 23.66
C LYS A 58 -28.03 -7.45 25.04
N ASN A 59 -27.55 -6.38 25.66
CA ASN A 59 -26.83 -6.35 26.94
C ASN A 59 -25.54 -7.22 27.01
N LYS A 60 -24.98 -7.59 25.83
CA LYS A 60 -23.71 -8.31 25.75
C LYS A 60 -22.68 -7.45 25.04
N PRO A 61 -21.44 -7.37 25.54
CA PRO A 61 -20.37 -6.67 24.86
C PRO A 61 -20.02 -7.39 23.55
N LYS A 62 -19.90 -6.64 22.48
CA LYS A 62 -19.49 -7.10 21.15
C LYS A 62 -18.31 -6.28 20.64
N VAL A 63 -17.53 -6.90 19.79
CA VAL A 63 -16.39 -6.27 19.13
C VAL A 63 -16.60 -6.37 17.61
N PHE A 64 -16.45 -5.24 16.94
CA PHE A 64 -16.30 -5.22 15.50
C PHE A 64 -14.82 -5.09 15.17
N MET A 65 -14.30 -6.04 14.42
CA MET A 65 -12.88 -6.14 14.10
C MET A 65 -12.70 -6.32 12.59
N GLY A 66 -11.77 -5.54 12.03
CA GLY A 66 -11.25 -5.80 10.69
C GLY A 66 -10.29 -6.99 10.74
N PRO A 67 -10.49 -8.02 9.91
CA PRO A 67 -9.63 -9.19 9.92
C PRO A 67 -8.24 -8.90 9.38
N ALA A 68 -7.26 -9.74 9.73
CA ALA A 68 -5.95 -9.74 9.10
C ALA A 68 -6.06 -10.12 7.62
N ILE A 69 -5.33 -9.40 6.77
CA ILE A 69 -5.34 -9.58 5.31
C ILE A 69 -3.93 -9.77 4.72
N ASN A 70 -2.89 -9.57 5.53
CA ASN A 70 -1.49 -9.71 5.12
C ASN A 70 -1.00 -11.16 5.02
N ASN A 71 -1.81 -12.14 5.39
CA ASN A 71 -1.54 -13.57 5.27
C ASN A 71 -2.51 -14.28 4.31
N MET A 72 -3.30 -13.51 3.58
CA MET A 72 -4.34 -14.04 2.69
C MET A 72 -3.74 -14.39 1.32
N PRO A 73 -4.05 -15.54 0.70
CA PRO A 73 -3.60 -15.84 -0.65
C PRO A 73 -4.24 -14.90 -1.68
N TYR A 74 -3.51 -14.63 -2.77
CA TYR A 74 -3.89 -13.63 -3.78
C TYR A 74 -5.31 -13.82 -4.35
N TYR A 75 -5.67 -15.04 -4.72
CA TYR A 75 -7.00 -15.30 -5.31
C TYR A 75 -8.14 -14.92 -4.35
N LYS A 76 -7.97 -15.18 -3.06
CA LYS A 76 -8.95 -14.85 -2.02
C LYS A 76 -9.00 -13.33 -1.81
N PHE A 77 -7.84 -12.67 -1.75
CA PHE A 77 -7.71 -11.23 -1.63
C PHE A 77 -8.40 -10.52 -2.81
N TYR A 78 -8.09 -10.93 -4.04
CA TYR A 78 -8.69 -10.41 -5.27
C TYR A 78 -10.21 -10.57 -5.28
N ASN A 79 -10.71 -11.78 -5.01
CA ASN A 79 -12.15 -12.05 -5.00
C ASN A 79 -12.88 -11.28 -3.91
N THR A 80 -12.25 -11.09 -2.74
CA THR A 80 -12.85 -10.33 -1.64
C THR A 80 -13.03 -8.86 -1.99
N LEU A 81 -12.04 -8.24 -2.65
CA LEU A 81 -12.12 -6.84 -3.09
C LEU A 81 -13.16 -6.62 -4.20
N ASN A 82 -13.41 -7.62 -5.04
CA ASN A 82 -14.41 -7.54 -6.11
C ASN A 82 -15.84 -7.90 -5.67
N ARG A 83 -16.01 -8.35 -4.43
CA ARG A 83 -17.31 -8.70 -3.87
C ARG A 83 -17.84 -7.60 -2.95
N ARG A 84 -19.16 -7.63 -2.71
CA ARG A 84 -19.77 -6.85 -1.64
C ARG A 84 -19.65 -7.63 -0.32
N ASN A 85 -18.91 -7.09 0.64
CA ASN A 85 -18.71 -7.70 1.94
C ASN A 85 -19.43 -6.90 3.03
N ARG A 86 -19.97 -7.60 4.05
CA ARG A 86 -20.63 -6.95 5.18
C ARG A 86 -19.58 -6.18 6.01
N GLY A 87 -19.83 -4.91 6.25
CA GLY A 87 -18.96 -4.06 7.08
C GLY A 87 -17.72 -3.52 6.37
N MET A 88 -17.49 -3.89 5.11
CA MET A 88 -16.41 -3.36 4.29
C MET A 88 -16.97 -2.51 3.14
N PRO A 89 -16.52 -1.27 2.94
CA PRO A 89 -16.91 -0.48 1.77
C PRO A 89 -16.53 -1.19 0.47
N ARG A 90 -17.31 -0.95 -0.57
CA ARG A 90 -16.94 -1.43 -1.91
C ARG A 90 -16.00 -0.43 -2.57
N TYR A 91 -14.87 -0.93 -3.01
CA TYR A 91 -13.87 -0.16 -3.76
C TYR A 91 -13.90 -0.57 -5.23
N PHE A 92 -13.77 0.42 -6.12
CA PHE A 92 -13.67 0.19 -7.56
C PHE A 92 -12.19 0.26 -7.96
N LEU A 93 -11.46 -0.80 -7.64
CA LEU A 93 -10.04 -0.93 -7.90
C LEU A 93 -9.80 -1.70 -9.20
N THR A 94 -8.83 -1.26 -9.97
CA THR A 94 -8.35 -2.00 -11.13
C THR A 94 -7.56 -3.23 -10.69
N LYS A 95 -7.39 -4.20 -11.58
CA LYS A 95 -6.57 -5.39 -11.32
C LYS A 95 -5.14 -5.01 -10.88
N LYS A 96 -4.53 -4.03 -11.55
CA LYS A 96 -3.18 -3.55 -11.21
C LYS A 96 -3.11 -2.93 -9.81
N GLU A 97 -4.12 -2.20 -9.40
CA GLU A 97 -4.21 -1.63 -8.05
C GLU A 97 -4.35 -2.72 -6.99
N ILE A 98 -5.15 -3.75 -7.26
CA ILE A 98 -5.29 -4.91 -6.35
C ILE A 98 -3.96 -5.67 -6.22
N GLU A 99 -3.26 -5.87 -7.34
CA GLU A 99 -1.92 -6.48 -7.36
C GLU A 99 -0.91 -5.64 -6.54
N ALA A 100 -0.90 -4.32 -6.72
CA ALA A 100 -0.03 -3.41 -5.97
C ALA A 100 -0.30 -3.47 -4.46
N LEU A 101 -1.56 -3.45 -4.05
CA LEU A 101 -1.96 -3.59 -2.65
C LEU A 101 -1.52 -4.95 -2.07
N TYR A 102 -1.68 -6.02 -2.82
CA TYR A 102 -1.26 -7.35 -2.40
C TYR A 102 0.26 -7.41 -2.17
N LEU A 103 1.04 -6.90 -3.11
CA LEU A 103 2.51 -6.86 -2.99
C LEU A 103 2.97 -6.01 -1.80
N TYR A 104 2.30 -4.89 -1.54
CA TYR A 104 2.58 -4.02 -0.40
C TYR A 104 2.38 -4.75 0.93
N LEU A 105 1.25 -5.47 1.07
CA LEU A 105 0.93 -6.21 2.29
C LEU A 105 1.86 -7.41 2.54
N HIS A 106 2.45 -7.98 1.48
CA HIS A 106 3.34 -9.15 1.54
C HIS A 106 4.83 -8.80 1.36
N GLU A 107 5.18 -7.51 1.41
CA GLU A 107 6.59 -7.07 1.28
C GLU A 107 7.49 -7.67 2.35
N ASN A 108 6.99 -7.81 3.58
CA ASN A 108 7.75 -8.34 4.70
C ASN A 108 8.00 -9.84 4.61
N ASP A 109 7.17 -10.61 3.90
CA ASP A 109 7.34 -12.06 3.74
C ASP A 109 8.64 -12.38 2.99
N LYS A 110 9.00 -11.55 2.00
CA LYS A 110 10.24 -11.68 1.24
C LYS A 110 11.49 -11.41 2.09
N LYS A 111 11.41 -10.47 3.04
CA LYS A 111 12.53 -10.12 3.94
C LYS A 111 12.82 -11.23 4.97
N THR A 112 11.82 -12.02 5.33
CA THR A 112 11.96 -13.12 6.29
C THR A 112 12.60 -14.35 5.64
N THR A 113 12.32 -14.60 4.37
CA THR A 113 12.86 -15.76 3.63
C THR A 113 14.36 -15.64 3.35
N THR A 114 14.90 -14.42 3.21
CA THR A 114 16.32 -14.18 2.94
C THR A 114 17.20 -14.31 4.19
N LYS A 115 16.62 -14.33 5.40
CA LYS A 115 17.36 -14.42 6.68
C LYS A 115 17.55 -15.85 7.20
N LYS A 116 17.05 -16.87 6.50
CA LYS A 116 17.14 -18.28 6.94
C LYS A 116 17.88 -19.15 5.93
N VAL A 117 19.16 -18.83 5.68
CA VAL A 117 20.12 -19.82 5.18
C VAL A 117 21.03 -20.15 6.35
N PRO A 118 20.87 -21.29 7.03
CA PRO A 118 21.90 -21.79 7.92
C PRO A 118 23.03 -22.33 7.01
N HIS A 119 24.21 -21.76 7.13
CA HIS A 119 25.40 -22.44 6.67
C HIS A 119 25.57 -23.73 7.48
N ALA A 120 25.17 -24.84 6.89
CA ALA A 120 25.58 -26.14 7.37
C ALA A 120 27.06 -26.31 7.07
N LYS A 121 27.82 -26.60 8.10
CA LYS A 121 29.21 -26.92 8.12
C LYS A 121 29.40 -28.38 7.66
#